data_b96ac53861ee8dc4fe0cadf8fec946ec
#
_entry.id   b96ac53861ee8dc4fe0cadf8fec946ec
#
_cell.length_a   1.000
_cell.length_b   1.000
_cell.length_c   1.000
_cell.angle_alpha   90.00
_cell.angle_beta   90.00
_cell.angle_gamma   90.00
#
_symmetry.space_group_name_H-M   'P 1'
#
loop_
_entity.id
_entity.type
_entity.pdbx_description
1 polymer ?
#
loop_
_entity_poly.entity_id
_entity_poly.type
_entity_poly.pdbx_seq_one_letter_code
_entity_poly.pdbx_strand_id
1 'polypeptide(L)'
;ERIENQLSRGMRELPKLFLSGSEEKKITKQMVIDLIPRNLEQNIFELVTQVLNKNTYLAIQIYRDLLLQKEEPIKVNAILLGQFRLLLQVKLLSKNGYQQTDITKVLKVHPYRVKLAVQQVRHLSEKVLADAFQGLVETEYNMKTGQGLKEIQFELFLIRYANAMPKQ
;
A
#
# COMPACT_ATOMS: atom_id res chain seq x y z
N GLU A 1 -17.12 -3.48 -19.17
CA GLU A 1 -17.52 -2.85 -17.87
C GLU A 1 -16.37 -2.20 -17.11
N ARG A 2 -15.18 -2.86 -16.92
CA ARG A 2 -14.04 -2.23 -16.23
C ARG A 2 -13.38 -1.09 -17.02
N ILE A 3 -13.32 -1.21 -18.34
CA ILE A 3 -12.71 -0.22 -19.23
C ILE A 3 -13.65 0.99 -19.41
N GLU A 4 -14.94 0.78 -19.53
CA GLU A 4 -15.94 1.84 -19.62
C GLU A 4 -16.02 2.70 -18.35
N ASN A 5 -15.85 2.10 -17.17
CA ASN A 5 -15.82 2.82 -15.89
C ASN A 5 -14.56 3.68 -15.73
N GLN A 6 -13.43 3.28 -16.31
CA GLN A 6 -12.20 4.08 -16.32
C GLN A 6 -12.27 5.24 -17.33
N LEU A 7 -12.86 5.01 -18.51
CA LEU A 7 -13.08 6.05 -19.51
C LEU A 7 -14.08 7.11 -19.06
N SER A 8 -15.20 6.71 -18.42
CA SER A 8 -16.20 7.66 -17.90
C SER A 8 -15.66 8.48 -16.71
N ARG A 9 -14.77 7.93 -15.89
CA ARG A 9 -14.02 8.69 -14.85
C ARG A 9 -13.04 9.67 -15.49
N GLY A 10 -12.28 9.25 -16.48
CA GLY A 10 -11.35 10.12 -17.22
C GLY A 10 -12.05 11.30 -17.89
N MET A 11 -13.24 11.08 -18.49
CA MET A 11 -14.03 12.15 -19.12
C MET A 11 -14.60 13.17 -18.12
N ARG A 12 -14.87 12.79 -16.86
CA ARG A 12 -15.31 13.72 -15.81
C ARG A 12 -14.17 14.57 -15.25
N GLU A 13 -12.95 14.11 -15.33
CA GLU A 13 -11.76 14.81 -14.82
C GLU A 13 -11.12 15.73 -15.89
N LEU A 14 -11.41 15.53 -17.18
CA LEU A 14 -10.94 16.39 -18.27
C LEU A 14 -11.25 17.89 -18.08
N PRO A 15 -12.47 18.31 -17.63
CA PRO A 15 -12.75 19.71 -17.37
C PRO A 15 -11.88 20.32 -16.26
N LYS A 16 -11.49 19.56 -15.25
CA LYS A 16 -10.61 19.99 -14.16
C LYS A 16 -9.18 20.24 -14.67
N LEU A 17 -8.72 19.42 -15.64
CA LEU A 17 -7.44 19.61 -16.31
C LEU A 17 -7.37 20.92 -17.08
N PHE A 18 -8.47 21.29 -17.75
CA PHE A 18 -8.56 22.57 -18.47
C PHE A 18 -8.55 23.80 -17.54
N LEU A 19 -9.11 23.67 -16.34
CA LEU A 19 -9.15 24.74 -15.35
C LEU A 19 -7.82 24.94 -14.62
N SER A 20 -7.04 23.89 -14.41
CA SER A 20 -5.72 23.97 -13.76
C SER A 20 -4.57 24.34 -14.71
N GLY A 21 -4.78 24.23 -16.02
CA GLY A 21 -3.78 24.52 -17.05
C GLY A 21 -3.86 25.93 -17.66
N SER A 22 -4.50 26.90 -17.01
CA SER A 22 -4.86 28.19 -17.62
C SER A 22 -3.70 29.16 -17.92
N GLU A 23 -2.47 28.91 -17.46
CA GLU A 23 -1.33 29.78 -17.75
C GLU A 23 -0.29 29.19 -18.72
N GLU A 24 -0.21 27.87 -18.85
CA GLU A 24 0.60 27.22 -19.89
C GLU A 24 -0.21 26.13 -20.57
N LYS A 25 -0.55 26.30 -21.83
CA LYS A 25 -1.34 25.37 -22.69
C LYS A 25 -0.71 23.97 -22.88
N LYS A 26 0.07 23.47 -21.93
CA LYS A 26 0.69 22.12 -21.97
C LYS A 26 0.23 21.30 -20.77
N ILE A 27 -0.74 20.40 -21.03
CA ILE A 27 -1.08 19.35 -20.07
C ILE A 27 0.07 18.36 -20.07
N THR A 28 0.81 18.28 -18.95
CA THR A 28 1.89 17.32 -18.80
C THR A 28 1.33 15.96 -18.40
N LYS A 29 2.05 14.88 -18.79
CA LYS A 29 1.70 13.51 -18.36
C LYS A 29 1.56 13.39 -16.83
N GLN A 30 2.35 14.17 -16.10
CA GLN A 30 2.32 14.19 -14.63
C GLN A 30 1.02 14.80 -14.10
N MET A 31 0.54 15.92 -14.68
CA MET A 31 -0.75 16.52 -14.30
C MET A 31 -1.93 15.58 -14.51
N VAL A 32 -1.89 14.75 -15.57
CA VAL A 32 -2.92 13.72 -15.81
C VAL A 32 -2.86 12.61 -14.77
N ILE A 33 -1.65 12.15 -14.41
CA ILE A 33 -1.44 11.10 -13.40
C ILE A 33 -1.91 11.58 -12.02
N ASP A 34 -1.64 12.83 -11.65
CA ASP A 34 -1.96 13.41 -10.35
C ASP A 34 -3.48 13.69 -10.17
N LEU A 35 -4.22 13.84 -11.29
CA LEU A 35 -5.68 14.09 -11.29
C LEU A 35 -6.52 12.81 -11.39
N ILE A 36 -5.94 11.68 -11.81
CA ILE A 36 -6.65 10.40 -11.80
C ILE A 36 -6.59 9.84 -10.37
N PRO A 37 -7.72 9.70 -9.65
CA PRO A 37 -7.71 9.09 -8.33
C PRO A 37 -7.13 7.69 -8.44
N ARG A 38 -6.00 7.44 -7.76
CA ARG A 38 -5.45 6.09 -7.65
C ARG A 38 -6.53 5.20 -7.05
N ASN A 39 -6.69 4.00 -7.57
CA ASN A 39 -7.62 3.06 -6.95
C ASN A 39 -7.05 2.60 -5.59
N LEU A 40 -7.91 2.07 -4.72
CA LEU A 40 -7.53 1.63 -3.38
C LEU A 40 -6.33 0.66 -3.41
N GLU A 41 -6.28 -0.25 -4.37
CA GLU A 41 -5.19 -1.24 -4.50
C GLU A 41 -3.84 -0.57 -4.80
N GLN A 42 -3.83 0.46 -5.65
CA GLN A 42 -2.62 1.23 -5.99
C GLN A 42 -2.13 2.02 -4.78
N ASN A 43 -3.03 2.66 -4.04
CA ASN A 43 -2.71 3.39 -2.82
C ASN A 43 -2.15 2.46 -1.74
N ILE A 44 -2.75 1.28 -1.57
CA ILE A 44 -2.25 0.27 -0.63
C ILE A 44 -0.87 -0.24 -1.04
N PHE A 45 -0.63 -0.50 -2.32
CA PHE A 45 0.68 -0.94 -2.79
C PHE A 45 1.76 0.11 -2.53
N GLU A 46 1.45 1.37 -2.79
CA GLU A 46 2.34 2.50 -2.50
C GLU A 46 2.58 2.63 -1.00
N LEU A 47 1.52 2.55 -0.18
CA LEU A 47 1.62 2.60 1.27
C LEU A 47 2.54 1.50 1.82
N VAL A 48 2.40 0.25 1.34
CA VAL A 48 3.31 -0.86 1.69
C VAL A 48 4.76 -0.51 1.36
N THR A 49 4.99 0.04 0.17
CA THR A 49 6.33 0.45 -0.28
C THR A 49 6.93 1.51 0.65
N GLN A 50 6.15 2.53 1.02
CA GLN A 50 6.61 3.57 1.94
C GLN A 50 6.85 3.06 3.36
N VAL A 51 6.03 2.14 3.85
CA VAL A 51 6.25 1.46 5.14
C VAL A 51 7.56 0.68 5.13
N LEU A 52 7.81 -0.12 4.09
CA LEU A 52 9.04 -0.92 3.95
C LEU A 52 10.30 -0.05 3.83
N ASN A 53 10.18 1.09 3.16
CA ASN A 53 11.26 2.08 3.02
C ASN A 53 11.42 2.99 4.25
N LYS A 54 10.61 2.80 5.30
CA LYS A 54 10.58 3.64 6.52
C LYS A 54 10.29 5.12 6.24
N ASN A 55 9.65 5.41 5.13
CA ASN A 55 9.23 6.76 4.80
C ASN A 55 7.91 7.08 5.50
N THR A 56 8.01 7.28 6.81
CA THR A 56 6.86 7.49 7.71
C THR A 56 6.00 8.67 7.27
N TYR A 57 6.63 9.75 6.81
CA TYR A 57 5.91 10.95 6.37
C TYR A 57 4.98 10.65 5.19
N LEU A 58 5.51 10.05 4.11
CA LEU A 58 4.69 9.70 2.95
C LEU A 58 3.67 8.60 3.26
N ALA A 59 4.03 7.64 4.11
CA ALA A 59 3.09 6.60 4.54
C ALA A 59 1.88 7.21 5.27
N ILE A 60 2.10 8.17 6.19
CA ILE A 60 1.02 8.88 6.88
C ILE A 60 0.18 9.70 5.90
N GLN A 61 0.80 10.40 4.95
CA GLN A 61 0.05 11.15 3.94
C GLN A 61 -0.87 10.26 3.12
N ILE A 62 -0.35 9.14 2.57
CA ILE A 62 -1.16 8.20 1.79
C ILE A 62 -2.30 7.63 2.64
N TYR A 63 -2.04 7.30 3.90
CA TYR A 63 -3.06 6.81 4.80
C TYR A 63 -4.17 7.86 5.04
N ARG A 64 -3.80 9.11 5.30
CA ARG A 64 -4.76 10.21 5.49
C ARG A 64 -5.58 10.48 4.24
N ASP A 65 -4.97 10.40 3.05
CA ASP A 65 -5.69 10.51 1.79
C ASP A 65 -6.73 9.40 1.61
N LEU A 66 -6.42 8.17 2.05
CA LEU A 66 -7.39 7.07 2.09
C LEU A 66 -8.56 7.37 3.03
N LEU A 67 -8.30 7.93 4.21
CA LEU A 67 -9.36 8.34 5.14
C LEU A 67 -10.23 9.46 4.56
N LEU A 68 -9.63 10.44 3.87
CA LEU A 68 -10.36 11.50 3.16
C LEU A 68 -11.25 10.93 2.04
N GLN A 69 -10.84 9.84 1.40
CA GLN A 69 -11.65 9.08 0.44
C GLN A 69 -12.73 8.23 1.11
N LYS A 70 -12.92 8.36 2.43
CA LYS A 70 -13.88 7.62 3.25
C LYS A 70 -13.61 6.11 3.34
N GLU A 71 -12.35 5.71 3.14
CA GLU A 71 -11.95 4.34 3.44
C GLU A 71 -11.84 4.16 4.97
N GLU A 72 -12.38 3.07 5.47
CA GLU A 72 -12.35 2.81 6.91
C GLU A 72 -10.97 2.36 7.40
N PRO A 73 -10.45 2.87 8.54
CA PRO A 73 -9.15 2.50 9.10
C PRO A 73 -8.94 0.99 9.23
N ILE A 74 -9.95 0.27 9.74
CA ILE A 74 -9.90 -1.19 9.90
C ILE A 74 -9.77 -1.89 8.54
N LYS A 75 -10.50 -1.43 7.53
CA LYS A 75 -10.43 -1.99 6.17
C LYS A 75 -9.03 -1.79 5.56
N VAL A 76 -8.49 -0.57 5.67
CA VAL A 76 -7.13 -0.27 5.20
C VAL A 76 -6.11 -1.18 5.89
N ASN A 77 -6.18 -1.30 7.21
CA ASN A 77 -5.27 -2.16 7.98
C ASN A 77 -5.39 -3.64 7.59
N ALA A 78 -6.61 -4.15 7.38
CA ALA A 78 -6.84 -5.54 6.97
C ALA A 78 -6.23 -5.84 5.58
N ILE A 79 -6.32 -4.91 4.64
CA ILE A 79 -5.70 -5.07 3.31
C ILE A 79 -4.17 -5.05 3.43
N LEU A 80 -3.62 -4.15 4.26
CA LEU A 80 -2.18 -4.11 4.56
C LEU A 80 -1.68 -5.41 5.17
N LEU A 81 -2.40 -5.94 6.17
CA LEU A 81 -2.10 -7.26 6.75
C LEU A 81 -2.04 -8.36 5.70
N GLY A 82 -3.00 -8.38 4.76
CA GLY A 82 -2.99 -9.32 3.64
C GLY A 82 -1.75 -9.18 2.75
N GLN A 83 -1.30 -7.96 2.47
CA GLN A 83 -0.10 -7.71 1.68
C GLN A 83 1.17 -8.12 2.43
N PHE A 84 1.33 -7.73 3.70
CA PHE A 84 2.50 -8.12 4.50
C PHE A 84 2.57 -9.63 4.74
N ARG A 85 1.42 -10.30 4.89
CA ARG A 85 1.35 -11.77 4.93
C ARG A 85 1.89 -12.39 3.64
N LEU A 86 1.45 -11.88 2.48
CA LEU A 86 1.95 -12.33 1.18
C LEU A 86 3.47 -12.13 1.06
N LEU A 87 3.97 -10.95 1.43
CA LEU A 87 5.40 -10.65 1.38
C LEU A 87 6.22 -11.60 2.27
N LEU A 88 5.76 -11.86 3.48
CA LEU A 88 6.42 -12.78 4.41
C LEU A 88 6.42 -14.22 3.86
N GLN A 89 5.28 -14.71 3.36
CA GLN A 89 5.18 -16.03 2.75
C GLN A 89 6.10 -16.18 1.53
N VAL A 90 6.12 -15.17 0.64
CA VAL A 90 7.01 -15.16 -0.53
C VAL A 90 8.48 -15.16 -0.09
N LYS A 91 8.85 -14.38 0.95
CA LYS A 91 10.22 -14.36 1.48
C LYS A 91 10.65 -15.73 2.01
N LEU A 92 9.79 -16.37 2.80
CA LEU A 92 10.06 -17.69 3.36
C LEU A 92 10.21 -18.77 2.29
N LEU A 93 9.29 -18.81 1.31
CA LEU A 93 9.35 -19.78 0.21
C LEU A 93 10.57 -19.54 -0.67
N SER A 94 10.89 -18.30 -1.01
CA SER A 94 12.09 -17.97 -1.80
C SER A 94 13.39 -18.38 -1.07
N LYS A 95 13.44 -18.19 0.25
CA LYS A 95 14.58 -18.65 1.06
C LYS A 95 14.75 -20.16 1.05
N ASN A 96 13.64 -20.90 0.97
CA ASN A 96 13.63 -22.35 0.87
C ASN A 96 13.82 -22.88 -0.57
N GLY A 97 14.21 -22.01 -1.53
CA GLY A 97 14.56 -22.39 -2.89
C GLY A 97 13.39 -22.50 -3.88
N TYR A 98 12.17 -22.16 -3.45
CA TYR A 98 11.02 -22.16 -4.35
C TYR A 98 11.15 -21.07 -5.42
N GLN A 99 10.91 -21.45 -6.67
CA GLN A 99 10.87 -20.50 -7.77
C GLN A 99 9.54 -19.78 -7.84
N GLN A 100 9.49 -18.64 -8.52
CA GLN A 100 8.28 -17.81 -8.63
C GLN A 100 7.05 -18.60 -9.10
N THR A 101 7.23 -19.54 -10.05
CA THR A 101 6.14 -20.39 -10.55
C THR A 101 5.57 -21.32 -9.49
N ASP A 102 6.44 -21.87 -8.63
CA ASP A 102 6.02 -22.77 -7.57
C ASP A 102 5.35 -22.01 -6.43
N ILE A 103 5.88 -20.82 -6.07
CA ILE A 103 5.26 -19.92 -5.11
C ILE A 103 3.84 -19.54 -5.56
N THR A 104 3.66 -19.26 -6.84
CA THR A 104 2.35 -18.97 -7.44
C THR A 104 1.36 -20.10 -7.23
N LYS A 105 1.79 -21.34 -7.45
CA LYS A 105 0.96 -22.54 -7.27
C LYS A 105 0.63 -22.79 -5.80
N VAL A 106 1.64 -22.70 -4.93
CA VAL A 106 1.49 -22.95 -3.47
C VAL A 106 0.55 -21.92 -2.83
N LEU A 107 0.76 -20.63 -3.12
CA LEU A 107 -0.04 -19.55 -2.53
C LEU A 107 -1.37 -19.30 -3.24
N LYS A 108 -1.59 -19.90 -4.42
CA LYS A 108 -2.77 -19.68 -5.28
C LYS A 108 -3.03 -18.20 -5.56
N VAL A 109 -1.98 -17.43 -5.74
CA VAL A 109 -2.01 -15.98 -5.98
C VAL A 109 -1.65 -15.70 -7.42
N HIS A 110 -2.25 -14.68 -8.01
CA HIS A 110 -1.97 -14.30 -9.41
C HIS A 110 -0.47 -14.10 -9.66
N PRO A 111 0.12 -14.65 -10.75
CA PRO A 111 1.56 -14.61 -11.03
C PRO A 111 2.17 -13.21 -10.96
N TYR A 112 1.46 -12.21 -11.43
CA TYR A 112 1.91 -10.82 -11.40
C TYR A 112 2.10 -10.28 -9.97
N ARG A 113 1.19 -10.63 -9.05
CA ARG A 113 1.32 -10.25 -7.63
C ARG A 113 2.51 -10.92 -6.96
N VAL A 114 2.75 -12.20 -7.28
CA VAL A 114 3.94 -12.93 -6.78
C VAL A 114 5.21 -12.29 -7.33
N LYS A 115 5.26 -11.94 -8.63
CA LYS A 115 6.40 -11.23 -9.24
C LYS A 115 6.74 -9.93 -8.51
N LEU A 116 5.74 -9.09 -8.23
CA LEU A 116 5.93 -7.84 -7.49
C LEU A 116 6.40 -8.09 -6.05
N ALA A 117 5.80 -9.08 -5.37
CA ALA A 117 6.19 -9.45 -4.01
C ALA A 117 7.64 -9.93 -3.94
N VAL A 118 8.08 -10.80 -4.88
CA VAL A 118 9.47 -11.26 -4.97
C VAL A 118 10.44 -10.08 -5.13
N GLN A 119 10.10 -9.11 -5.97
CA GLN A 119 10.92 -7.90 -6.13
C GLN A 119 11.02 -7.08 -4.85
N GLN A 120 9.89 -6.87 -4.16
CA GLN A 120 9.85 -6.09 -2.92
C GLN A 120 10.63 -6.75 -1.77
N VAL A 121 10.56 -8.09 -1.63
CA VAL A 121 11.20 -8.78 -0.51
C VAL A 121 12.68 -9.08 -0.72
N ARG A 122 13.22 -8.83 -1.91
CA ARG A 122 14.59 -9.23 -2.29
C ARG A 122 15.64 -8.77 -1.29
N HIS A 123 15.58 -7.52 -0.88
CA HIS A 123 16.55 -6.87 0.02
C HIS A 123 16.08 -6.78 1.48
N LEU A 124 14.91 -7.34 1.80
CA LEU A 124 14.35 -7.29 3.15
C LEU A 124 14.69 -8.55 3.94
N SER A 125 14.96 -8.39 5.22
CA SER A 125 15.09 -9.53 6.12
C SER A 125 13.69 -10.09 6.51
N GLU A 126 13.65 -11.36 6.85
CA GLU A 126 12.48 -12.03 7.40
C GLU A 126 11.96 -11.31 8.65
N LYS A 127 12.89 -10.91 9.51
CA LYS A 127 12.59 -10.20 10.75
C LYS A 127 11.84 -8.89 10.49
N VAL A 128 12.31 -8.09 9.54
CA VAL A 128 11.66 -6.81 9.17
C VAL A 128 10.21 -7.01 8.75
N LEU A 129 9.95 -8.04 7.94
CA LEU A 129 8.60 -8.36 7.49
C LEU A 129 7.73 -8.92 8.62
N ALA A 130 8.30 -9.76 9.50
CA ALA A 130 7.59 -10.32 10.64
C ALA A 130 7.24 -9.24 11.67
N ASP A 131 8.17 -8.33 11.98
CA ASP A 131 7.95 -7.23 12.92
C ASP A 131 6.84 -6.27 12.40
N ALA A 132 6.85 -5.95 11.09
CA ALA A 132 5.80 -5.15 10.47
C ALA A 132 4.43 -5.87 10.52
N PHE A 133 4.40 -7.15 10.19
CA PHE A 133 3.18 -7.94 10.24
C PHE A 133 2.60 -8.00 11.66
N GLN A 134 3.45 -8.26 12.66
CA GLN A 134 3.06 -8.31 14.08
C GLN A 134 2.49 -6.95 14.54
N GLY A 135 3.14 -5.85 14.19
CA GLY A 135 2.68 -4.52 14.53
C GLY A 135 1.31 -4.17 13.90
N LEU A 136 1.06 -4.63 12.67
CA LEU A 136 -0.25 -4.48 12.02
C LEU A 136 -1.33 -5.34 12.67
N VAL A 137 -1.01 -6.55 13.14
CA VAL A 137 -1.94 -7.41 13.92
C VAL A 137 -2.33 -6.72 15.23
N GLU A 138 -1.35 -6.17 15.96
CA GLU A 138 -1.60 -5.40 17.19
C GLU A 138 -2.47 -4.17 16.91
N THR A 139 -2.20 -3.46 15.82
CA THR A 139 -2.98 -2.31 15.38
C THR A 139 -4.43 -2.69 15.10
N GLU A 140 -4.67 -3.82 14.41
CA GLU A 140 -6.02 -4.31 14.16
C GLU A 140 -6.76 -4.66 15.46
N TYR A 141 -6.07 -5.32 16.38
CA TYR A 141 -6.61 -5.65 17.69
C TYR A 141 -7.03 -4.39 18.46
N ASN A 142 -6.17 -3.36 18.51
CA ASN A 142 -6.45 -2.10 19.19
C ASN A 142 -7.65 -1.38 18.56
N MET A 143 -7.73 -1.35 17.23
CA MET A 143 -8.88 -0.76 16.51
C MET A 143 -10.20 -1.49 16.83
N LYS A 144 -10.18 -2.81 16.94
CA LYS A 144 -11.37 -3.64 17.20
C LYS A 144 -11.81 -3.62 18.66
N THR A 145 -10.87 -3.46 19.60
CA THR A 145 -11.14 -3.42 21.04
C THR A 145 -11.39 -2.01 21.57
N GLY A 146 -11.37 -0.99 20.70
CA GLY A 146 -11.66 0.39 21.11
C GLY A 146 -10.53 1.04 21.94
N GLN A 147 -9.29 0.60 21.75
CA GLN A 147 -8.13 1.20 22.42
C GLN A 147 -7.70 2.49 21.70
N GLY A 148 -8.45 3.55 21.89
CA GLY A 148 -8.21 4.86 21.28
C GLY A 148 -8.88 5.06 19.92
N LEU A 149 -8.55 6.17 19.26
CA LEU A 149 -9.11 6.52 17.96
C LEU A 149 -8.53 5.63 16.88
N LYS A 150 -9.39 4.98 16.10
CA LYS A 150 -9.00 4.02 15.05
C LYS A 150 -8.08 4.66 14.01
N GLU A 151 -8.35 5.90 13.65
CA GLU A 151 -7.59 6.67 12.68
C GLU A 151 -6.12 6.86 13.10
N ILE A 152 -5.87 7.00 14.40
CA ILE A 152 -4.54 7.25 14.96
C ILE A 152 -3.75 5.96 15.16
N GLN A 153 -4.42 4.81 15.34
CA GLN A 153 -3.72 3.55 15.64
C GLN A 153 -2.69 3.17 14.56
N PHE A 154 -3.01 3.39 13.29
CA PHE A 154 -2.08 3.10 12.21
C PHE A 154 -0.90 4.09 12.19
N GLU A 155 -1.14 5.36 12.45
CA GLU A 155 -0.06 6.36 12.55
C GLU A 155 0.92 6.02 13.70
N LEU A 156 0.38 5.58 14.85
CA LEU A 156 1.19 5.10 15.97
C LEU A 156 2.02 3.87 15.61
N PHE A 157 1.43 2.93 14.87
CA PHE A 157 2.19 1.80 14.33
C PHE A 157 3.36 2.26 13.47
N LEU A 158 3.14 3.17 12.52
CA LEU A 158 4.21 3.68 11.65
C LEU A 158 5.36 4.31 12.42
N ILE A 159 5.05 5.12 13.44
CA ILE A 159 6.05 5.78 14.28
C ILE A 159 6.84 4.73 15.09
N ARG A 160 6.16 3.75 15.70
CA ARG A 160 6.81 2.68 16.47
C ARG A 160 7.71 1.82 15.57
N TYR A 161 7.21 1.43 14.41
CA TYR A 161 7.93 0.61 13.45
C TYR A 161 9.19 1.31 12.92
N ALA A 162 9.10 2.60 12.59
CA ALA A 162 10.25 3.38 12.15
C ALA A 162 11.33 3.51 13.24
N ASN A 163 10.93 3.64 14.52
CA ASN A 163 11.84 3.80 15.65
C ASN A 163 12.45 2.47 16.15
N ALA A 164 11.74 1.35 15.98
CA ALA A 164 12.17 0.05 16.46
C ALA A 164 13.30 -0.58 15.61
N MET A 165 13.51 -0.08 14.40
CA MET A 165 14.52 -0.60 13.48
C MET A 165 15.82 0.15 13.59
N PRO A 166 17.00 -0.56 13.67
CA PRO A 166 18.28 0.09 13.62
C PRO A 166 18.42 0.91 12.32
N LYS A 167 18.91 2.13 12.44
CA LYS A 167 19.30 2.94 11.27
C LYS A 167 20.40 2.17 10.54
N GLN A 168 20.15 1.83 9.28
CA GLN A 168 21.17 1.29 8.39
C GLN A 168 22.17 2.37 8.03
#